data_acb614d58af66a1e2af2b25435706bf6
#
_entry.id   acb614d58af66a1e2af2b25435706bf6
#
_cell.length_a   1.000
_cell.length_b   1.000
_cell.length_c   1.000
_cell.angle_alpha   90.00
_cell.angle_beta   90.00
_cell.angle_gamma   90.00
#
_symmetry.space_group_name_H-M   'P 1'
#
loop_
_entity.id
_entity.type
_entity.pdbx_description
1 polymer ?
#
loop_
_entity_poly.entity_id
_entity_poly.type
_entity_poly.pdbx_seq_one_letter_code
_entity_poly.pdbx_strand_id
1 'polypeptide(L)'
;MEHKKEYFTRFPNKYIQCNIRKDFGISRKFYIIYILIDKYRSYEDYSWITLRKVLNFYGYKTNKNKPKAVYEILDILEYMINNKMIEIEQDLDAASYDTAIEIKIIPENFDYPDKFGKITSSQYEVIMMEDTSLNRENILMAFLYINSYIGCRKRNDDGSNMPNAKDYPEAFWRSIENMAKELSMSKDTINKCMDYLTTPNGDIPALLVKREVGSVQKDENKPPQNVPNIYVLNKEGYKQEIEWAMNKMLEVYGVKEFCPMKSGNYRFTS
;
A
#
# COMPACT_ATOMS: atom_id res chain seq x y z
N MET A 1 -1.10 15.35 26.15
CA MET A 1 -0.04 14.87 25.22
C MET A 1 -0.29 15.54 23.89
N GLU A 2 0.63 16.39 23.42
CA GLU A 2 0.54 16.95 22.09
C GLU A 2 0.66 15.78 21.10
N HIS A 3 -0.38 15.53 20.30
CA HIS A 3 -0.32 14.62 19.18
C HIS A 3 0.66 15.21 18.16
N LYS A 4 1.92 14.76 18.17
CA LYS A 4 2.86 15.05 17.09
C LYS A 4 2.16 14.61 15.80
N LYS A 5 1.89 15.56 14.91
CA LYS A 5 1.31 15.28 13.59
C LYS A 5 2.28 14.36 12.85
N GLU A 6 1.92 13.10 12.70
CA GLU A 6 2.76 12.12 11.99
C GLU A 6 2.78 12.46 10.50
N TYR A 7 3.99 12.51 9.93
CA TYR A 7 4.17 12.71 8.50
C TYR A 7 3.65 11.49 7.71
N PHE A 8 3.01 11.74 6.58
CA PHE A 8 2.55 10.69 5.67
C PHE A 8 2.75 11.08 4.21
N THR A 9 3.09 10.09 3.40
CA THR A 9 3.15 10.22 1.95
C THR A 9 1.79 9.88 1.34
N ARG A 10 1.34 10.70 0.38
CA ARG A 10 0.16 10.47 -0.45
C ARG A 10 0.59 9.79 -1.74
N PHE A 11 -0.04 8.67 -2.04
CA PHE A 11 0.26 7.90 -3.24
C PHE A 11 -0.92 7.91 -4.19
N PRO A 12 -0.79 8.43 -5.42
CA PRO A 12 -1.90 8.44 -6.38
C PRO A 12 -2.44 7.05 -6.68
N ASN A 13 -3.75 6.85 -6.57
CA ASN A 13 -4.38 5.54 -6.76
C ASN A 13 -4.12 4.96 -8.16
N LYS A 14 -3.92 5.79 -9.17
CA LYS A 14 -3.58 5.34 -10.53
C LYS A 14 -2.33 4.46 -10.59
N TYR A 15 -1.36 4.68 -9.68
CA TYR A 15 -0.15 3.86 -9.59
C TYR A 15 -0.30 2.65 -8.67
N ILE A 16 -1.29 2.67 -7.76
CA ILE A 16 -1.49 1.60 -6.78
C ILE A 16 -2.46 0.54 -7.31
N GLN A 17 -3.57 0.97 -7.91
CA GLN A 17 -4.66 0.10 -8.37
C GLN A 17 -4.43 -0.39 -9.81
N CYS A 18 -3.21 -0.80 -10.12
CA CYS A 18 -2.78 -1.17 -11.46
C CYS A 18 -1.64 -2.18 -11.46
N ASN A 19 -1.32 -2.70 -12.63
CA ASN A 19 -0.05 -3.38 -12.87
C ASN A 19 1.00 -2.36 -13.35
N ILE A 20 1.77 -1.80 -12.43
CA ILE A 20 2.71 -0.70 -12.73
C ILE A 20 3.71 -1.03 -13.85
N ARG A 21 4.14 -2.30 -13.96
CA ARG A 21 5.05 -2.72 -15.05
C ARG A 21 4.36 -2.74 -16.41
N LYS A 22 3.10 -3.23 -16.44
CA LYS A 22 2.34 -3.35 -17.69
C LYS A 22 1.81 -2.01 -18.15
N ASP A 23 1.28 -1.24 -17.21
CA ASP A 23 0.49 -0.05 -17.52
C ASP A 23 1.38 1.20 -17.67
N PHE A 24 2.55 1.22 -17.01
CA PHE A 24 3.48 2.35 -17.02
C PHE A 24 4.92 1.99 -17.44
N GLY A 25 5.24 0.71 -17.65
CA GLY A 25 6.58 0.27 -18.08
C GLY A 25 7.67 0.36 -17.02
N ILE A 26 7.35 0.72 -15.77
CA ILE A 26 8.32 0.97 -14.72
C ILE A 26 8.37 -0.13 -13.64
N SER A 27 9.51 -0.25 -12.99
CA SER A 27 9.73 -1.21 -11.91
C SER A 27 8.92 -0.85 -10.65
N ARG A 28 8.60 -1.86 -9.83
CA ARG A 28 7.97 -1.69 -8.51
C ARG A 28 8.81 -0.87 -7.53
N LYS A 29 10.10 -0.68 -7.79
CA LYS A 29 10.95 0.24 -7.03
C LYS A 29 10.43 1.67 -7.00
N PHE A 30 9.57 2.03 -7.95
CA PHE A 30 8.88 3.31 -8.00
C PHE A 30 8.24 3.70 -6.66
N TYR A 31 7.60 2.75 -5.98
CA TYR A 31 6.93 3.05 -4.70
C TYR A 31 7.91 3.53 -3.62
N ILE A 32 9.04 2.86 -3.51
CA ILE A 32 10.06 3.21 -2.51
C ILE A 32 10.73 4.52 -2.88
N ILE A 33 11.07 4.70 -4.15
CA ILE A 33 11.71 5.94 -4.64
C ILE A 33 10.78 7.14 -4.42
N TYR A 34 9.51 7.00 -4.75
CA TYR A 34 8.51 8.04 -4.54
C TYR A 34 8.41 8.42 -3.05
N ILE A 35 8.31 7.43 -2.16
CA ILE A 35 8.25 7.66 -0.71
C ILE A 35 9.53 8.32 -0.20
N LEU A 36 10.70 7.91 -0.70
CA LEU A 36 11.97 8.52 -0.31
C LEU A 36 12.06 9.99 -0.74
N ILE A 37 11.66 10.29 -1.96
CA ILE A 37 11.64 11.66 -2.47
C ILE A 37 10.73 12.52 -1.60
N ASP A 38 9.51 12.05 -1.32
CA ASP A 38 8.55 12.77 -0.49
C ASP A 38 9.02 12.90 0.97
N LYS A 39 9.59 11.84 1.56
CA LYS A 39 10.09 11.83 2.95
C LYS A 39 11.22 12.84 3.18
N TYR A 40 12.05 13.09 2.16
CA TYR A 40 13.18 14.03 2.23
C TYR A 40 12.87 15.38 1.58
N ARG A 41 11.61 15.63 1.27
CA ARG A 41 11.13 16.90 0.74
C ARG A 41 11.35 18.03 1.72
N SER A 42 12.01 19.09 1.26
CA SER A 42 12.13 20.34 1.99
C SER A 42 10.85 21.18 1.89
N TYR A 43 10.80 22.26 2.67
CA TYR A 43 9.71 23.23 2.60
C TYR A 43 9.58 23.92 1.23
N GLU A 44 10.68 23.97 0.47
CA GLU A 44 10.76 24.58 -0.86
C GLU A 44 10.60 23.56 -2.00
N ASP A 45 10.03 22.39 -1.71
CA ASP A 45 9.79 21.32 -2.70
C ASP A 45 11.05 20.69 -3.31
N TYR A 46 12.19 20.76 -2.61
CA TYR A 46 13.40 20.05 -2.97
C TYR A 46 13.60 18.79 -2.14
N SER A 47 14.19 17.78 -2.76
CA SER A 47 14.59 16.54 -2.09
C SER A 47 16.00 16.13 -2.56
N TRP A 48 16.74 15.42 -1.70
CA TRP A 48 18.07 14.92 -2.00
C TRP A 48 18.15 13.43 -1.72
N ILE A 49 18.48 12.66 -2.74
CA ILE A 49 18.71 11.23 -2.61
C ILE A 49 20.07 10.85 -3.17
N THR A 50 20.61 9.70 -2.78
CA THR A 50 21.78 9.09 -3.43
C THR A 50 21.42 7.70 -3.90
N LEU A 51 22.02 7.23 -4.99
CA LEU A 51 21.82 5.86 -5.46
C LEU A 51 22.18 4.85 -4.37
N ARG A 52 23.23 5.10 -3.58
CA ARG A 52 23.63 4.26 -2.45
C ARG A 52 22.50 4.16 -1.41
N LYS A 53 21.85 5.27 -1.08
CA LYS A 53 20.76 5.29 -0.10
C LYS A 53 19.59 4.44 -0.56
N VAL A 54 19.18 4.60 -1.81
CA VAL A 54 18.11 3.78 -2.41
C VAL A 54 18.49 2.31 -2.43
N LEU A 55 19.72 1.96 -2.86
CA LEU A 55 20.19 0.57 -2.90
C LEU A 55 20.26 -0.08 -1.53
N ASN A 56 20.70 0.67 -0.51
CA ASN A 56 20.79 0.18 0.86
C ASN A 56 19.41 -0.19 1.41
N PHE A 57 18.36 0.54 1.06
CA PHE A 57 16.98 0.16 1.40
C PHE A 57 16.58 -1.22 0.87
N TYR A 58 17.18 -1.64 -0.25
CA TYR A 58 16.94 -2.95 -0.84
C TYR A 58 17.94 -4.01 -0.40
N GLY A 59 18.90 -3.67 0.46
CA GLY A 59 19.97 -4.57 0.87
C GLY A 59 20.97 -4.91 -0.24
N TYR A 60 21.02 -4.12 -1.32
CA TYR A 60 21.99 -4.33 -2.39
C TYR A 60 23.36 -3.80 -1.99
N LYS A 61 24.39 -4.64 -2.22
CA LYS A 61 25.78 -4.21 -2.08
C LYS A 61 26.19 -3.38 -3.29
N THR A 62 26.82 -2.23 -3.05
CA THR A 62 27.38 -1.38 -4.10
C THR A 62 28.73 -1.95 -4.56
N ASN A 63 28.77 -2.53 -5.74
CA ASN A 63 29.97 -3.07 -6.37
C ASN A 63 30.50 -2.09 -7.44
N LYS A 64 31.73 -2.34 -7.95
CA LYS A 64 32.33 -1.51 -9.03
C LYS A 64 31.47 -1.46 -10.30
N ASN A 65 30.73 -2.53 -10.61
CA ASN A 65 29.79 -2.56 -11.72
C ASN A 65 28.42 -2.13 -11.22
N LYS A 66 27.77 -1.18 -11.90
CA LYS A 66 26.41 -0.76 -11.58
C LYS A 66 25.48 -1.98 -11.69
N PRO A 67 24.85 -2.44 -10.62
CA PRO A 67 23.91 -3.55 -10.71
C PRO A 67 22.65 -3.15 -11.48
N LYS A 68 21.92 -4.13 -12.04
CA LYS A 68 20.65 -3.88 -12.74
C LYS A 68 19.71 -2.96 -11.98
N ALA A 69 19.72 -3.05 -10.65
CA ALA A 69 18.89 -2.20 -9.78
C ALA A 69 19.17 -0.69 -9.94
N VAL A 70 20.40 -0.29 -10.29
CA VAL A 70 20.72 1.12 -10.55
C VAL A 70 20.02 1.61 -11.80
N TYR A 71 20.06 0.84 -12.88
CA TYR A 71 19.37 1.21 -14.11
C TYR A 71 17.86 1.31 -13.89
N GLU A 72 17.27 0.39 -13.13
CA GLU A 72 15.85 0.46 -12.76
C GLU A 72 15.52 1.73 -11.94
N ILE A 73 16.45 2.22 -11.10
CA ILE A 73 16.27 3.47 -10.36
C ILE A 73 16.34 4.67 -11.32
N LEU A 74 17.32 4.68 -12.22
CA LEU A 74 17.47 5.74 -13.20
C LEU A 74 16.27 5.80 -14.16
N ASP A 75 15.81 4.66 -14.67
CA ASP A 75 14.59 4.56 -15.49
C ASP A 75 13.36 5.15 -14.78
N ILE A 76 13.25 4.95 -13.45
CA ILE A 76 12.16 5.50 -12.66
C ILE A 76 12.28 7.03 -12.54
N LEU A 77 13.49 7.55 -12.27
CA LEU A 77 13.71 8.99 -12.20
C LEU A 77 13.41 9.64 -13.56
N GLU A 78 13.88 9.04 -14.65
CA GLU A 78 13.57 9.50 -16.01
C GLU A 78 12.06 9.47 -16.29
N TYR A 79 11.36 8.40 -15.90
CA TYR A 79 9.91 8.34 -15.99
C TYR A 79 9.24 9.50 -15.23
N MET A 80 9.70 9.81 -14.02
CA MET A 80 9.14 10.90 -13.22
C MET A 80 9.41 12.28 -13.85
N ILE A 81 10.59 12.48 -14.47
CA ILE A 81 10.92 13.69 -15.23
C ILE A 81 10.00 13.81 -16.45
N ASN A 82 9.88 12.77 -17.26
CA ASN A 82 9.04 12.76 -18.47
C ASN A 82 7.55 13.00 -18.16
N ASN A 83 7.10 12.62 -16.97
CA ASN A 83 5.73 12.88 -16.49
C ASN A 83 5.62 14.20 -15.69
N LYS A 84 6.66 15.04 -15.71
CA LYS A 84 6.69 16.34 -15.03
C LYS A 84 6.35 16.26 -13.54
N MET A 85 6.69 15.15 -12.89
CA MET A 85 6.52 14.96 -11.44
C MET A 85 7.69 15.61 -10.68
N ILE A 86 8.87 15.59 -11.31
CA ILE A 86 10.11 16.13 -10.77
C ILE A 86 10.94 16.78 -11.88
N GLU A 87 11.87 17.66 -11.48
CA GLU A 87 12.94 18.18 -12.32
C GLU A 87 14.29 17.80 -11.70
N ILE A 88 15.25 17.40 -12.53
CA ILE A 88 16.64 17.10 -12.17
C ILE A 88 17.52 17.73 -13.23
N GLU A 89 18.42 18.65 -12.81
CA GLU A 89 19.35 19.33 -13.73
C GLU A 89 20.64 18.54 -13.97
N GLN A 90 20.95 17.60 -13.05
CA GLN A 90 22.18 16.81 -13.10
C GLN A 90 22.09 15.71 -14.17
N ASP A 91 23.23 15.42 -14.79
CA ASP A 91 23.37 14.24 -15.65
C ASP A 91 23.32 12.96 -14.80
N LEU A 92 22.21 12.23 -14.90
CA LEU A 92 21.97 11.00 -14.16
C LEU A 92 22.90 9.86 -14.58
N ASP A 93 23.34 9.82 -15.83
CA ASP A 93 24.26 8.78 -16.33
C ASP A 93 25.66 8.94 -15.73
N ALA A 94 26.08 10.17 -15.47
CA ALA A 94 27.31 10.49 -14.81
C ALA A 94 27.29 10.37 -13.28
N ALA A 95 26.09 10.18 -12.69
CA ALA A 95 25.94 10.11 -11.24
C ALA A 95 26.66 8.90 -10.65
N SER A 96 27.50 9.13 -9.64
CA SER A 96 28.11 8.09 -8.82
C SER A 96 27.13 7.62 -7.73
N TYR A 97 27.48 6.53 -7.04
CA TYR A 97 26.64 6.03 -5.93
C TYR A 97 26.39 7.04 -4.82
N ASP A 98 27.36 7.92 -4.57
CA ASP A 98 27.34 8.86 -3.46
C ASP A 98 27.04 10.30 -3.91
N THR A 99 26.87 10.52 -5.21
CA THR A 99 26.44 11.82 -5.72
C THR A 99 25.05 12.13 -5.19
N ALA A 100 24.91 13.26 -4.50
CA ALA A 100 23.61 13.76 -4.11
C ALA A 100 22.86 14.21 -5.37
N ILE A 101 21.76 13.54 -5.67
CA ILE A 101 20.86 13.91 -6.75
C ILE A 101 19.85 14.88 -6.14
N GLU A 102 19.92 16.13 -6.59
CA GLU A 102 18.96 17.16 -6.23
C GLU A 102 17.72 17.02 -7.10
N ILE A 103 16.57 16.94 -6.46
CA ILE A 103 15.29 16.71 -7.09
C ILE A 103 14.38 17.87 -6.72
N LYS A 104 13.94 18.64 -7.70
CA LYS A 104 12.87 19.61 -7.52
C LYS A 104 11.55 18.92 -7.79
N ILE A 105 10.66 18.94 -6.80
CA ILE A 105 9.32 18.33 -6.88
C ILE A 105 8.38 19.33 -7.55
N ILE A 106 7.51 18.84 -8.44
CA ILE A 106 6.43 19.62 -9.06
C ILE A 106 5.13 19.21 -8.39
N PRO A 107 4.65 19.94 -7.37
CA PRO A 107 3.55 19.49 -6.51
C PRO A 107 2.27 19.15 -7.27
N GLU A 108 1.94 19.88 -8.32
CA GLU A 108 0.71 19.70 -9.11
C GLU A 108 0.64 18.31 -9.76
N ASN A 109 1.79 17.72 -10.08
CA ASN A 109 1.89 16.42 -10.73
C ASN A 109 2.35 15.32 -9.76
N PHE A 110 3.11 15.68 -8.73
CA PHE A 110 3.61 14.75 -7.73
C PHE A 110 2.53 14.43 -6.69
N ASP A 111 1.93 15.43 -6.07
CA ASP A 111 1.00 15.26 -4.94
C ASP A 111 -0.40 14.77 -5.34
N TYR A 112 -0.76 14.80 -6.56
CA TYR A 112 -2.02 14.41 -7.20
C TYR A 112 -3.26 14.48 -6.27
N PRO A 113 -4.15 15.48 -6.43
CA PRO A 113 -5.14 15.82 -5.41
C PRO A 113 -6.35 14.87 -5.29
N ASP A 114 -6.62 13.99 -6.31
CA ASP A 114 -7.91 13.32 -6.37
C ASP A 114 -8.04 12.12 -5.42
N LYS A 115 -7.60 10.95 -5.84
CA LYS A 115 -7.71 9.71 -5.05
C LYS A 115 -6.32 9.18 -4.75
N PHE A 116 -6.03 8.98 -3.48
CA PHE A 116 -4.73 8.51 -3.02
C PHE A 116 -4.85 7.49 -1.89
N GLY A 117 -3.93 6.54 -1.88
CA GLY A 117 -3.57 5.80 -0.69
C GLY A 117 -2.54 6.60 0.12
N LYS A 118 -2.49 6.40 1.41
CA LYS A 118 -1.50 7.05 2.28
C LYS A 118 -0.68 6.02 3.04
N ILE A 119 0.57 6.36 3.33
CA ILE A 119 1.41 5.61 4.24
C ILE A 119 2.09 6.57 5.20
N THR A 120 2.03 6.28 6.49
CA THR A 120 2.74 7.08 7.50
C THR A 120 4.19 6.64 7.60
N SER A 121 5.05 7.50 8.18
CA SER A 121 6.46 7.15 8.38
C SER A 121 6.62 5.90 9.23
N SER A 122 5.84 5.74 10.31
CA SER A 122 5.89 4.56 11.15
C SER A 122 5.47 3.28 10.42
N GLN A 123 4.40 3.33 9.62
CA GLN A 123 3.95 2.19 8.80
C GLN A 123 5.01 1.79 7.77
N TYR A 124 5.64 2.78 7.13
CA TYR A 124 6.73 2.54 6.19
C TYR A 124 7.94 1.89 6.87
N GLU A 125 8.32 2.38 8.04
CA GLU A 125 9.43 1.84 8.82
C GLU A 125 9.19 0.38 9.23
N VAL A 126 7.99 0.05 9.69
CA VAL A 126 7.60 -1.34 9.99
C VAL A 126 7.78 -2.23 8.77
N ILE A 127 7.33 -1.81 7.58
CA ILE A 127 7.45 -2.63 6.37
C ILE A 127 8.91 -2.77 5.91
N MET A 128 9.71 -1.72 6.06
CA MET A 128 11.06 -1.65 5.45
C MET A 128 12.18 -2.10 6.38
N MET A 129 12.01 -1.96 7.69
CA MET A 129 13.09 -2.22 8.67
C MET A 129 13.02 -3.60 9.30
N GLU A 130 11.84 -4.24 9.31
CA GLU A 130 11.72 -5.57 9.88
C GLU A 130 12.49 -6.62 9.08
N ASP A 131 13.10 -7.56 9.79
CA ASP A 131 13.72 -8.72 9.15
C ASP A 131 12.64 -9.68 8.65
N THR A 132 12.58 -9.84 7.35
CA THR A 132 11.63 -10.74 6.69
C THR A 132 12.22 -11.37 5.45
N SER A 133 11.89 -12.62 5.22
CA SER A 133 12.24 -13.33 3.98
C SER A 133 11.35 -12.90 2.79
N LEU A 134 10.29 -12.13 3.05
CA LEU A 134 9.38 -11.65 2.02
C LEU A 134 9.97 -10.45 1.28
N ASN A 135 9.62 -10.33 0.00
CA ASN A 135 9.97 -9.15 -0.77
C ASN A 135 9.20 -7.93 -0.25
N ARG A 136 9.92 -6.94 0.30
CA ARG A 136 9.38 -5.72 0.91
C ARG A 136 8.54 -4.88 -0.07
N GLU A 137 8.91 -4.87 -1.35
CA GLU A 137 8.11 -4.19 -2.39
C GLU A 137 6.71 -4.81 -2.50
N ASN A 138 6.61 -6.14 -2.39
CA ASN A 138 5.32 -6.82 -2.44
C ASN A 138 4.47 -6.51 -1.21
N ILE A 139 5.07 -6.47 -0.01
CA ILE A 139 4.38 -6.09 1.23
C ILE A 139 3.89 -4.64 1.13
N LEU A 140 4.76 -3.73 0.70
CA LEU A 140 4.42 -2.32 0.53
C LEU A 140 3.29 -2.13 -0.47
N MET A 141 3.37 -2.79 -1.63
CA MET A 141 2.31 -2.74 -2.63
C MET A 141 0.98 -3.27 -2.10
N ALA A 142 0.97 -4.41 -1.40
CA ALA A 142 -0.24 -4.97 -0.81
C ALA A 142 -0.85 -4.00 0.21
N PHE A 143 -0.02 -3.40 1.06
CA PHE A 143 -0.47 -2.40 2.04
C PHE A 143 -1.05 -1.15 1.38
N LEU A 144 -0.32 -0.55 0.43
CA LEU A 144 -0.79 0.63 -0.30
C LEU A 144 -2.09 0.36 -1.07
N TYR A 145 -2.19 -0.83 -1.70
CA TYR A 145 -3.39 -1.25 -2.39
C TYR A 145 -4.61 -1.29 -1.46
N ILE A 146 -4.48 -1.94 -0.30
CA ILE A 146 -5.54 -1.99 0.70
C ILE A 146 -5.90 -0.57 1.14
N ASN A 147 -4.91 0.23 1.48
CA ASN A 147 -5.10 1.59 1.96
C ASN A 147 -5.75 2.50 0.91
N SER A 148 -5.49 2.28 -0.38
CA SER A 148 -6.13 3.03 -1.47
C SER A 148 -7.64 2.78 -1.61
N TYR A 149 -8.14 1.65 -1.12
CA TYR A 149 -9.56 1.32 -1.07
C TYR A 149 -10.21 1.64 0.28
N ILE A 150 -9.42 1.79 1.33
CA ILE A 150 -9.92 2.28 2.62
C ILE A 150 -10.22 3.77 2.47
N GLY A 151 -11.48 4.10 2.17
CA GLY A 151 -11.89 5.49 2.01
C GLY A 151 -11.70 6.27 3.30
N CYS A 152 -10.82 7.28 3.28
CA CYS A 152 -10.75 8.21 4.40
C CYS A 152 -12.02 9.07 4.40
N ARG A 153 -12.78 9.05 5.49
CA ARG A 153 -13.88 9.99 5.68
C ARG A 153 -13.33 11.41 5.74
N LYS A 154 -13.98 12.32 5.04
CA LYS A 154 -13.72 13.74 5.26
C LYS A 154 -14.26 14.07 6.65
N ARG A 155 -13.42 14.66 7.48
CA ARG A 155 -13.75 15.13 8.81
C ARG A 155 -13.70 16.66 8.83
N ASN A 156 -14.57 17.24 9.61
CA ASN A 156 -14.48 18.66 9.98
C ASN A 156 -13.26 18.88 10.90
N ASP A 157 -12.86 20.12 11.09
CA ASP A 157 -11.72 20.47 11.95
C ASP A 157 -11.91 20.03 13.41
N ASP A 158 -13.15 19.87 13.88
CA ASP A 158 -13.52 19.36 15.20
C ASP A 158 -13.49 17.82 15.30
N GLY A 159 -13.13 17.13 14.21
CA GLY A 159 -13.09 15.67 14.14
C GLY A 159 -14.42 15.01 13.80
N SER A 160 -15.52 15.75 13.70
CA SER A 160 -16.83 15.20 13.28
C SER A 160 -16.84 14.86 11.78
N ASN A 161 -17.71 13.93 11.37
CA ASN A 161 -17.87 13.60 9.95
C ASN A 161 -18.56 14.74 9.20
N MET A 162 -18.07 15.05 7.99
CA MET A 162 -18.76 16.02 7.14
C MET A 162 -20.17 15.51 6.76
N PRO A 163 -21.18 16.40 6.68
CA PRO A 163 -22.58 16.02 6.41
C PRO A 163 -22.81 15.20 5.14
N ASN A 164 -21.89 15.30 4.18
CA ASN A 164 -21.94 14.58 2.90
C ASN A 164 -20.87 13.46 2.80
N ALA A 165 -20.21 13.11 3.90
CA ALA A 165 -19.32 11.96 3.91
C ALA A 165 -20.18 10.73 3.57
N LYS A 166 -19.90 10.07 2.44
CA LYS A 166 -20.53 8.80 2.11
C LYS A 166 -20.32 7.87 3.31
N ASP A 167 -21.44 7.33 3.81
CA ASP A 167 -21.46 6.41 4.94
C ASP A 167 -20.85 5.06 4.59
N TYR A 168 -19.55 5.03 4.30
CA TYR A 168 -18.80 3.82 4.08
C TYR A 168 -17.80 3.58 5.22
N PRO A 169 -17.67 2.33 5.68
CA PRO A 169 -16.65 1.97 6.66
C PRO A 169 -15.25 2.18 6.10
N GLU A 170 -14.30 2.55 6.96
CA GLU A 170 -12.89 2.60 6.63
C GLU A 170 -12.32 1.17 6.63
N ALA A 171 -12.76 0.35 5.68
CA ALA A 171 -12.46 -1.06 5.60
C ALA A 171 -12.26 -1.52 4.15
N PHE A 172 -11.51 -2.60 3.99
CA PHE A 172 -11.24 -3.24 2.71
C PHE A 172 -11.77 -4.68 2.74
N TRP A 173 -12.52 -5.10 1.68
CA TRP A 173 -13.07 -6.46 1.56
C TRP A 173 -13.11 -6.97 0.12
N ARG A 174 -12.03 -6.77 -0.61
CA ARG A 174 -11.89 -7.39 -1.94
C ARG A 174 -11.25 -8.77 -1.82
N SER A 175 -11.54 -9.63 -2.78
CA SER A 175 -10.97 -10.98 -2.80
C SER A 175 -9.45 -10.96 -3.07
N ILE A 176 -8.75 -11.95 -2.52
CA ILE A 176 -7.33 -12.19 -2.81
C ILE A 176 -7.08 -12.39 -4.32
N GLU A 177 -8.05 -12.96 -5.03
CA GLU A 177 -7.98 -13.11 -6.49
C GLU A 177 -7.92 -11.78 -7.22
N ASN A 178 -8.77 -10.84 -6.82
CA ASN A 178 -8.79 -9.50 -7.42
C ASN A 178 -7.48 -8.77 -7.12
N MET A 179 -6.98 -8.85 -5.88
CA MET A 179 -5.67 -8.29 -5.53
C MET A 179 -4.55 -8.90 -6.38
N ALA A 180 -4.51 -10.23 -6.47
CA ALA A 180 -3.50 -10.95 -7.22
C ALA A 180 -3.49 -10.55 -8.70
N LYS A 181 -4.67 -10.42 -9.30
CA LYS A 181 -4.83 -10.00 -10.69
C LYS A 181 -4.37 -8.54 -10.91
N GLU A 182 -4.84 -7.62 -10.10
CA GLU A 182 -4.55 -6.19 -10.25
C GLU A 182 -3.08 -5.88 -9.95
N LEU A 183 -2.50 -6.50 -8.91
CA LEU A 183 -1.09 -6.32 -8.55
C LEU A 183 -0.12 -7.21 -9.34
N SER A 184 -0.63 -8.11 -10.20
CA SER A 184 0.18 -9.11 -10.89
C SER A 184 1.10 -9.90 -9.95
N MET A 185 0.53 -10.38 -8.87
CA MET A 185 1.16 -11.25 -7.89
C MET A 185 0.45 -12.60 -7.86
N SER A 186 1.14 -13.65 -7.43
CA SER A 186 0.47 -14.91 -7.14
C SER A 186 -0.43 -14.79 -5.90
N LYS A 187 -1.50 -15.58 -5.82
CA LYS A 187 -2.36 -15.64 -4.62
C LYS A 187 -1.55 -16.00 -3.37
N ASP A 188 -0.57 -16.90 -3.51
CA ASP A 188 0.33 -17.27 -2.42
C ASP A 188 1.17 -16.09 -1.93
N THR A 189 1.71 -15.30 -2.85
CA THR A 189 2.44 -14.07 -2.50
C THR A 189 1.54 -13.08 -1.77
N ILE A 190 0.32 -12.86 -2.25
CA ILE A 190 -0.64 -11.97 -1.57
C ILE A 190 -0.96 -12.50 -0.17
N ASN A 191 -1.26 -13.80 -0.02
CA ASN A 191 -1.55 -14.38 1.29
C ASN A 191 -0.41 -14.17 2.27
N LYS A 192 0.85 -14.44 1.86
CA LYS A 192 2.03 -14.19 2.70
C LYS A 192 2.18 -12.73 3.09
N CYS A 193 1.93 -11.79 2.16
CA CYS A 193 1.92 -10.36 2.48
C CYS A 193 0.80 -10.01 3.47
N MET A 194 -0.39 -10.58 3.30
CA MET A 194 -1.52 -10.35 4.20
C MET A 194 -1.25 -10.92 5.59
N ASP A 195 -0.68 -12.11 5.69
CA ASP A 195 -0.29 -12.71 6.97
C ASP A 195 0.73 -11.84 7.69
N TYR A 196 1.75 -11.33 6.97
CA TYR A 196 2.73 -10.39 7.53
C TYR A 196 2.05 -9.11 8.05
N LEU A 197 1.16 -8.51 7.28
CA LEU A 197 0.51 -7.25 7.64
C LEU A 197 -0.50 -7.38 8.80
N THR A 198 -1.03 -8.58 9.04
CA THR A 198 -2.05 -8.85 10.06
C THR A 198 -1.53 -9.56 11.30
N THR A 199 -0.26 -9.95 11.32
CA THR A 199 0.38 -10.64 12.46
C THR A 199 1.33 -9.69 13.17
N PRO A 200 1.22 -9.50 14.50
CA PRO A 200 2.22 -8.78 15.27
C PRO A 200 3.58 -9.48 15.19
N ASN A 201 4.68 -8.72 15.16
CA ASN A 201 6.03 -9.25 15.20
C ASN A 201 6.75 -8.74 16.45
N GLY A 202 6.89 -9.58 17.47
CA GLY A 202 7.41 -9.17 18.78
C GLY A 202 6.58 -8.03 19.38
N ASP A 203 7.24 -6.92 19.69
CA ASP A 203 6.61 -5.72 20.26
C ASP A 203 5.98 -4.80 19.19
N ILE A 204 6.14 -5.14 17.91
CA ILE A 204 5.61 -4.34 16.81
C ILE A 204 4.18 -4.78 16.50
N PRO A 205 3.19 -3.89 16.62
CA PRO A 205 1.81 -4.24 16.35
C PRO A 205 1.59 -4.49 14.86
N ALA A 206 0.66 -5.38 14.52
CA ALA A 206 0.20 -5.57 13.15
C ALA A 206 -0.29 -4.24 12.55
N LEU A 207 -0.04 -4.02 11.27
CA LEU A 207 -0.52 -2.81 10.56
C LEU A 207 -2.00 -2.87 10.22
N LEU A 208 -2.53 -4.08 10.05
CA LEU A 208 -3.92 -4.35 9.72
C LEU A 208 -4.54 -5.30 10.75
N VAL A 209 -5.84 -5.15 10.95
CA VAL A 209 -6.67 -6.12 11.66
C VAL A 209 -7.53 -6.85 10.64
N LYS A 210 -7.50 -8.19 10.69
CA LYS A 210 -8.30 -9.08 9.83
C LYS A 210 -9.53 -9.57 10.59
N ARG A 211 -10.69 -9.53 9.94
CA ARG A 211 -11.91 -10.22 10.37
C ARG A 211 -12.29 -11.26 9.33
N GLU A 212 -12.30 -12.51 9.71
CA GLU A 212 -12.85 -13.59 8.91
C GLU A 212 -14.38 -13.51 8.93
N VAL A 213 -14.97 -13.53 7.74
CA VAL A 213 -16.43 -13.34 7.57
C VAL A 213 -17.15 -14.68 7.42
N GLY A 214 -16.59 -15.58 6.60
CA GLY A 214 -17.20 -16.88 6.34
C GLY A 214 -17.69 -17.04 4.90
N SER A 215 -18.89 -17.60 4.75
CA SER A 215 -19.47 -17.89 3.44
C SER A 215 -20.94 -17.46 3.37
N VAL A 216 -21.45 -17.35 2.14
CA VAL A 216 -22.86 -17.07 1.86
C VAL A 216 -23.46 -18.22 1.04
N GLN A 217 -24.63 -18.68 1.42
CA GLN A 217 -25.44 -19.64 0.66
C GLN A 217 -26.75 -18.98 0.29
N LYS A 218 -26.91 -18.61 -0.99
CA LYS A 218 -28.12 -17.97 -1.51
C LYS A 218 -29.15 -18.97 -2.04
N ASP A 219 -28.73 -20.18 -2.31
CA ASP A 219 -29.54 -21.26 -2.87
C ASP A 219 -29.14 -22.55 -2.14
N GLU A 220 -30.13 -23.20 -1.52
CA GLU A 220 -29.90 -24.43 -0.76
C GLU A 220 -29.34 -25.57 -1.61
N ASN A 221 -29.55 -25.52 -2.93
CA ASN A 221 -29.06 -26.53 -3.88
C ASN A 221 -27.65 -26.21 -4.38
N LYS A 222 -27.05 -25.08 -4.00
CA LYS A 222 -25.69 -24.68 -4.39
C LYS A 222 -24.75 -24.67 -3.20
N PRO A 223 -23.49 -25.02 -3.40
CA PRO A 223 -22.51 -24.94 -2.33
C PRO A 223 -22.35 -23.49 -1.85
N PRO A 224 -22.08 -23.29 -0.55
CA PRO A 224 -21.81 -21.96 -0.03
C PRO A 224 -20.57 -21.36 -0.68
N GLN A 225 -20.63 -20.06 -1.00
CA GLN A 225 -19.53 -19.30 -1.58
C GLN A 225 -18.80 -18.53 -0.49
N ASN A 226 -17.47 -18.66 -0.44
CA ASN A 226 -16.67 -17.88 0.48
C ASN A 226 -16.77 -16.39 0.13
N VAL A 227 -16.93 -15.57 1.16
CA VAL A 227 -16.88 -14.11 1.03
C VAL A 227 -15.49 -13.60 1.45
N PRO A 228 -15.06 -12.46 0.92
CA PRO A 228 -13.78 -11.88 1.30
C PRO A 228 -13.72 -11.55 2.80
N ASN A 229 -12.55 -11.67 3.39
CA ASN A 229 -12.30 -11.16 4.73
C ASN A 229 -12.35 -9.64 4.74
N ILE A 230 -12.63 -9.06 5.91
CA ILE A 230 -12.55 -7.62 6.14
C ILE A 230 -11.17 -7.29 6.71
N TYR A 231 -10.56 -6.23 6.21
CA TYR A 231 -9.31 -5.68 6.70
C TYR A 231 -9.49 -4.20 7.02
N VAL A 232 -9.01 -3.79 8.17
CA VAL A 232 -9.02 -2.39 8.61
C VAL A 232 -7.63 -2.01 9.10
N LEU A 233 -7.31 -0.72 9.09
CA LEU A 233 -6.07 -0.25 9.72
C LEU A 233 -6.13 -0.52 11.22
N ASN A 234 -5.02 -0.97 11.80
CA ASN A 234 -4.89 -1.18 13.23
C ASN A 234 -4.71 0.18 13.94
N LYS A 235 -5.82 0.83 14.22
CA LYS A 235 -5.90 2.13 14.87
C LYS A 235 -7.07 2.15 15.85
N GLU A 236 -7.15 3.16 16.68
CA GLU A 236 -8.30 3.37 17.56
C GLU A 236 -9.62 3.38 16.76
N GLY A 237 -10.65 2.75 17.29
CA GLY A 237 -11.97 2.63 16.66
C GLY A 237 -12.09 1.53 15.59
N TYR A 238 -11.07 0.72 15.33
CA TYR A 238 -11.10 -0.32 14.31
C TYR A 238 -12.26 -1.32 14.47
N LYS A 239 -12.70 -1.61 15.69
CA LYS A 239 -13.81 -2.53 15.96
C LYS A 239 -15.13 -2.03 15.38
N GLN A 240 -15.40 -0.73 15.51
CA GLN A 240 -16.61 -0.11 14.93
C GLN A 240 -16.57 -0.15 13.39
N GLU A 241 -15.40 0.04 12.78
CA GLU A 241 -15.24 -0.06 11.34
C GLU A 241 -15.50 -1.48 10.83
N ILE A 242 -15.07 -2.50 11.58
CA ILE A 242 -15.36 -3.91 11.26
C ILE A 242 -16.85 -4.19 11.33
N GLU A 243 -17.52 -3.79 12.41
CA GLU A 243 -18.97 -4.00 12.58
C GLU A 243 -19.77 -3.33 11.47
N TRP A 244 -19.40 -2.11 11.14
CA TRP A 244 -20.04 -1.39 10.05
C TRP A 244 -19.79 -2.05 8.68
N ALA A 245 -18.57 -2.50 8.42
CA ALA A 245 -18.24 -3.23 7.21
C ALA A 245 -19.01 -4.55 7.10
N MET A 246 -19.17 -5.28 8.21
CA MET A 246 -20.00 -6.50 8.26
C MET A 246 -21.44 -6.20 7.84
N ASN A 247 -22.05 -5.16 8.42
CA ASN A 247 -23.43 -4.77 8.08
C ASN A 247 -23.55 -4.39 6.59
N LYS A 248 -22.61 -3.63 6.05
CA LYS A 248 -22.59 -3.31 4.63
C LYS A 248 -22.43 -4.52 3.73
N MET A 249 -21.60 -5.48 4.11
CA MET A 249 -21.46 -6.73 3.37
C MET A 249 -22.75 -7.55 3.39
N LEU A 250 -23.45 -7.65 4.54
CA LEU A 250 -24.75 -8.31 4.63
C LEU A 250 -25.77 -7.69 3.67
N GLU A 251 -25.83 -6.35 3.61
CA GLU A 251 -26.67 -5.62 2.63
C GLU A 251 -26.29 -5.97 1.18
N VAL A 252 -24.99 -5.92 0.84
CA VAL A 252 -24.49 -6.21 -0.52
C VAL A 252 -24.80 -7.64 -0.94
N TYR A 253 -24.66 -8.61 -0.04
CA TYR A 253 -24.96 -10.01 -0.33
C TYR A 253 -26.45 -10.34 -0.22
N GLY A 254 -27.27 -9.44 0.36
CA GLY A 254 -28.71 -9.63 0.53
C GLY A 254 -29.03 -10.76 1.50
N VAL A 255 -28.26 -10.92 2.57
CA VAL A 255 -28.42 -11.95 3.60
C VAL A 255 -28.51 -11.33 4.99
N LYS A 256 -29.13 -12.04 5.95
CA LYS A 256 -29.22 -11.58 7.33
C LYS A 256 -27.96 -11.90 8.14
N GLU A 257 -27.31 -12.98 7.80
CA GLU A 257 -26.09 -13.46 8.46
C GLU A 257 -25.21 -14.24 7.48
N PHE A 258 -23.93 -14.35 7.79
CA PHE A 258 -23.00 -15.21 7.07
C PHE A 258 -22.89 -16.57 7.77
N CYS A 259 -22.77 -17.63 6.98
CA CYS A 259 -22.44 -18.94 7.51
C CYS A 259 -20.99 -18.90 8.02
N PRO A 260 -20.75 -19.28 9.29
CA PRO A 260 -19.39 -19.31 9.83
C PRO A 260 -18.50 -20.26 9.00
N MET A 261 -17.22 -19.92 8.85
CA MET A 261 -16.28 -20.87 8.27
C MET A 261 -16.25 -22.12 9.15
N LYS A 262 -16.50 -23.29 8.57
CA LYS A 262 -16.25 -24.55 9.27
C LYS A 262 -14.75 -24.61 9.51
N SER A 263 -14.33 -24.50 10.77
CA SER A 263 -12.96 -24.74 11.18
C SER A 263 -12.63 -26.20 10.87
N GLY A 264 -11.82 -26.47 9.88
CA GLY A 264 -11.31 -27.81 9.58
C GLY A 264 -11.45 -28.20 8.12
N ASN A 265 -10.31 -28.19 7.44
CA ASN A 265 -10.02 -29.01 6.26
C ASN A 265 -10.88 -28.83 5.01
N TYR A 266 -10.72 -27.71 4.29
CA TYR A 266 -10.82 -27.79 2.85
C TYR A 266 -9.45 -28.18 2.27
N ARG A 267 -9.12 -29.49 2.27
CA ARG A 267 -8.17 -30.03 1.30
C ARG A 267 -8.87 -29.89 -0.06
N PHE A 268 -8.33 -29.04 -0.92
CA PHE A 268 -8.62 -29.11 -2.33
C PHE A 268 -8.12 -30.46 -2.82
N THR A 269 -9.03 -31.40 -3.04
CA THR A 269 -8.78 -32.52 -3.94
C THR A 269 -8.86 -31.95 -5.34
N SER A 270 -7.75 -32.08 -6.04
CA SER A 270 -7.49 -31.79 -7.46
C SER A 270 -8.62 -32.12 -8.40
#